data_26a0e4452c61d875a257111345006a86
#
_entry.id   26a0e4452c61d875a257111345006a86
#
_cell.length_a   1.000
_cell.length_b   1.000
_cell.length_c   1.000
_cell.angle_alpha   90.00
_cell.angle_beta   90.00
_cell.angle_gamma   90.00
#
_symmetry.space_group_name_H-M   'P 1'
#
loop_
_entity.id
_entity.type
_entity.pdbx_description
1 polymer ?
#
loop_
_entity_poly.entity_id
_entity_poly.type
_entity_poly.pdbx_seq_one_letter_code
_entity_poly.pdbx_strand_id
1 'polypeptide(L)'
;MSNLEEYVAAVLLLIMFSVAFVNVLSRYLFKTSLAFIEEIEVNFFVWMSVLGIAMAFKKNSHLSMDFLKNMAPARVRNYLGVLGLVLSLAVFIVLIYLSSILIYNEVTLYRTSSMALDIPMWIYYVGMTLCSLVVVVRILQSLRRWQV
;
A
#
# COMPACT_ATOMS: atom_id res chain seq x y z
N MET A 1 -10.57 12.18 13.89
CA MET A 1 -10.02 12.23 12.49
C MET A 1 -10.30 10.89 11.84
N SER A 2 -10.85 10.94 10.66
CA SER A 2 -11.58 9.87 9.99
C SER A 2 -10.85 8.52 9.98
N ASN A 3 -11.57 7.49 10.40
CA ASN A 3 -11.16 6.09 10.23
C ASN A 3 -11.38 5.62 8.77
N LEU A 4 -11.36 6.57 7.83
CA LEU A 4 -11.67 6.34 6.43
C LEU A 4 -10.71 5.32 5.81
N GLU A 5 -9.43 5.39 6.16
CA GLU A 5 -8.41 4.42 5.72
C GLU A 5 -8.70 3.00 6.24
N GLU A 6 -9.18 2.89 7.48
CA GLU A 6 -9.53 1.61 8.09
C GLU A 6 -10.76 1.01 7.42
N TYR A 7 -11.78 1.84 7.11
CA TYR A 7 -12.95 1.38 6.37
C TYR A 7 -12.62 0.96 4.94
N VAL A 8 -11.80 1.75 4.24
CA VAL A 8 -11.36 1.41 2.86
C VAL A 8 -10.57 0.10 2.87
N ALA A 9 -9.63 -0.07 3.79
CA ALA A 9 -8.87 -1.31 3.90
C ALA A 9 -9.77 -2.52 4.25
N ALA A 10 -10.75 -2.34 5.15
CA ALA A 10 -11.68 -3.40 5.50
C ALA A 10 -12.59 -3.80 4.32
N VAL A 11 -13.06 -2.83 3.54
CA VAL A 11 -13.87 -3.07 2.33
C VAL A 11 -13.03 -3.78 1.27
N LEU A 12 -11.80 -3.34 1.03
CA LEU A 12 -10.88 -4.01 0.11
C LEU A 12 -10.63 -5.47 0.52
N LEU A 13 -10.39 -5.71 1.82
CA LEU A 13 -10.19 -7.06 2.33
C LEU A 13 -11.42 -7.93 2.11
N LEU A 14 -12.62 -7.40 2.37
CA LEU A 14 -13.87 -8.14 2.16
C LEU A 14 -14.09 -8.47 0.69
N ILE A 15 -13.80 -7.53 -0.21
CA ILE A 15 -13.89 -7.75 -1.66
C ILE A 15 -12.89 -8.83 -2.08
N MET A 16 -11.62 -8.73 -1.66
CA MET A 16 -10.58 -9.72 -1.95
C MET A 16 -11.00 -11.11 -1.48
N PHE A 17 -11.46 -11.23 -0.23
CA PHE A 17 -11.91 -12.51 0.31
C PHE A 17 -13.09 -13.10 -0.50
N SER A 18 -14.07 -12.27 -0.87
CA SER A 18 -15.22 -12.71 -1.65
C SER A 18 -14.82 -13.18 -3.04
N VAL A 19 -13.93 -12.45 -3.69
CA VAL A 19 -13.42 -12.75 -5.04
C VAL A 19 -12.57 -14.03 -5.02
N ALA A 20 -11.65 -14.16 -4.04
CA ALA A 20 -10.88 -15.38 -3.82
C ALA A 20 -11.76 -16.59 -3.58
N PHE A 21 -12.80 -16.44 -2.75
CA PHE A 21 -13.74 -17.51 -2.47
C PHE A 21 -14.50 -17.98 -3.72
N VAL A 22 -14.94 -17.03 -4.55
CA VAL A 22 -15.59 -17.33 -5.85
C VAL A 22 -14.62 -18.04 -6.78
N ASN A 23 -13.34 -17.62 -6.84
CA ASN A 23 -12.31 -18.28 -7.65
C ASN A 23 -12.07 -19.73 -7.23
N VAL A 24 -11.98 -19.94 -5.91
CA VAL A 24 -11.84 -21.31 -5.37
C VAL A 24 -13.04 -22.18 -5.72
N LEU A 25 -14.26 -21.68 -5.54
CA LEU A 25 -15.47 -22.40 -5.91
C LEU A 25 -15.51 -22.71 -7.40
N SER A 26 -15.19 -21.74 -8.27
CA SER A 26 -15.13 -21.92 -9.71
C SER A 26 -14.14 -23.01 -10.10
N ARG A 27 -12.98 -23.04 -9.47
CA ARG A 27 -11.95 -24.05 -9.71
C ARG A 27 -12.41 -25.47 -9.34
N TYR A 28 -13.13 -25.61 -8.22
CA TYR A 28 -13.62 -26.93 -7.78
C TYR A 28 -14.87 -27.39 -8.50
N LEU A 29 -15.82 -26.49 -8.80
CA LEU A 29 -17.09 -26.83 -9.45
C LEU A 29 -16.96 -26.91 -10.96
N PHE A 30 -16.28 -25.95 -11.59
CA PHE A 30 -16.19 -25.82 -13.04
C PHE A 30 -14.85 -26.27 -13.62
N LYS A 31 -13.87 -26.63 -12.77
CA LYS A 31 -12.48 -26.99 -13.16
C LYS A 31 -11.79 -25.94 -14.02
N THR A 32 -12.23 -24.69 -13.91
CA THR A 32 -11.66 -23.53 -14.62
C THR A 32 -11.13 -22.52 -13.61
N SER A 33 -9.89 -22.06 -13.81
CA SER A 33 -9.33 -20.93 -13.05
C SER A 33 -9.62 -19.64 -13.82
N LEU A 34 -10.13 -18.65 -13.10
CA LEU A 34 -10.43 -17.35 -13.68
C LEU A 34 -9.19 -16.44 -13.50
N ALA A 35 -8.33 -16.39 -14.52
CA ALA A 35 -7.06 -15.67 -14.50
C ALA A 35 -7.23 -14.17 -14.16
N PHE A 36 -8.34 -13.54 -14.54
CA PHE A 36 -8.62 -12.14 -14.25
C PHE A 36 -8.80 -11.89 -12.73
N ILE A 37 -9.24 -12.90 -11.98
CA ILE A 37 -9.40 -12.79 -10.53
C ILE A 37 -8.02 -12.66 -9.85
N GLU A 38 -7.06 -13.47 -10.26
CA GLU A 38 -5.69 -13.42 -9.71
C GLU A 38 -5.06 -12.05 -9.94
N GLU A 39 -5.29 -11.45 -11.09
CA GLU A 39 -4.80 -10.10 -11.40
C GLU A 39 -5.41 -9.03 -10.49
N ILE A 40 -6.72 -9.05 -10.28
CA ILE A 40 -7.42 -8.12 -9.38
C ILE A 40 -6.91 -8.29 -7.94
N GLU A 41 -6.79 -9.54 -7.48
CA GLU A 41 -6.34 -9.85 -6.11
C GLU A 41 -4.94 -9.32 -5.84
N VAL A 42 -3.99 -9.51 -6.76
CA VAL A 42 -2.62 -9.01 -6.60
C VAL A 42 -2.61 -7.49 -6.49
N ASN A 43 -3.35 -6.78 -7.33
CA ASN A 43 -3.39 -5.33 -7.29
C ASN A 43 -4.06 -4.79 -6.02
N PHE A 44 -5.18 -5.39 -5.60
CA PHE A 44 -5.84 -5.02 -4.34
C PHE A 44 -4.98 -5.31 -3.13
N PHE A 45 -4.25 -6.44 -3.14
CA PHE A 45 -3.30 -6.76 -2.09
C PHE A 45 -2.19 -5.70 -1.95
N VAL A 46 -1.64 -5.23 -3.07
CA VAL A 46 -0.63 -4.16 -3.07
C VAL A 46 -1.22 -2.87 -2.48
N TRP A 47 -2.41 -2.45 -2.93
CA TRP A 47 -3.05 -1.23 -2.42
C TRP A 47 -3.37 -1.35 -0.93
N MET A 48 -3.92 -2.50 -0.50
CA MET A 48 -4.21 -2.76 0.91
C MET A 48 -2.95 -2.76 1.77
N SER A 49 -1.86 -3.33 1.28
CA SER A 49 -0.57 -3.35 1.99
C SER A 49 -0.03 -1.93 2.21
N VAL A 50 -0.09 -1.09 1.18
CA VAL A 50 0.33 0.32 1.28
C VAL A 50 -0.56 1.10 2.24
N LEU A 51 -1.89 0.90 2.20
CA LEU A 51 -2.82 1.51 3.16
C LEU A 51 -2.57 1.01 4.60
N GLY A 52 -2.21 -0.27 4.77
CA GLY A 52 -1.80 -0.83 6.05
C GLY A 52 -0.60 -0.10 6.66
N ILE A 53 0.39 0.24 5.83
CA ILE A 53 1.53 1.05 6.23
C ILE A 53 1.08 2.46 6.67
N ALA A 54 0.16 3.10 5.94
CA ALA A 54 -0.41 4.39 6.33
C ALA A 54 -1.08 4.35 7.72
N MET A 55 -1.84 3.27 7.98
CA MET A 55 -2.47 3.06 9.30
C MET A 55 -1.45 2.84 10.41
N ALA A 56 -0.34 2.14 10.15
CA ALA A 56 0.73 1.94 11.11
C ALA A 56 1.36 3.29 11.53
N PHE A 57 1.61 4.19 10.59
CA PHE A 57 2.07 5.54 10.88
C PHE A 57 1.05 6.37 11.66
N LYS A 58 -0.25 6.24 11.36
CA LYS A 58 -1.33 6.92 12.07
C LYS A 58 -1.40 6.50 13.55
N LYS A 59 -1.22 5.21 13.84
CA LYS A 59 -1.30 4.64 15.19
C LYS A 59 0.01 4.77 15.97
N ASN A 60 1.06 5.38 15.41
CA ASN A 60 2.43 5.38 15.95
C ASN A 60 2.94 3.98 16.32
N SER A 61 2.34 2.95 15.73
CA SER A 61 2.65 1.54 15.99
C SER A 61 3.77 1.07 15.06
N HIS A 62 4.95 1.68 15.12
CA HIS A 62 6.14 1.06 14.58
C HIS A 62 6.57 -0.07 15.52
N LEU A 63 5.98 -1.24 15.34
CA LEU A 63 6.17 -2.43 16.20
C LEU A 63 7.66 -2.80 16.38
N SER A 64 8.46 -2.63 15.34
CA SER A 64 9.92 -2.83 15.41
C SER A 64 10.64 -1.77 16.25
N MET A 65 10.09 -0.55 16.31
CA MET A 65 10.64 0.53 17.14
C MET A 65 10.33 0.35 18.62
N ASP A 66 9.21 -0.26 18.99
CA ASP A 66 8.86 -0.44 20.41
C ASP A 66 9.77 -1.46 21.08
N PHE A 67 10.19 -2.51 20.37
CA PHE A 67 11.18 -3.45 20.89
C PHE A 67 12.57 -2.81 21.05
N LEU A 68 13.04 -2.07 20.06
CA LEU A 68 14.29 -1.32 20.11
C LEU A 68 14.25 -0.16 21.13
N LYS A 69 13.08 0.48 21.30
CA LYS A 69 12.87 1.54 22.28
C LYS A 69 13.05 1.06 23.73
N ASN A 70 12.71 -0.17 24.01
CA ASN A 70 12.83 -0.75 25.35
C ASN A 70 14.27 -1.16 25.70
N MET A 71 15.14 -1.39 24.69
CA MET A 71 16.53 -1.80 24.91
C MET A 71 17.54 -0.65 24.77
N ALA A 72 17.19 0.48 24.18
CA ALA A 72 18.12 1.57 23.90
C ALA A 72 17.97 2.76 24.86
N PRO A 73 19.07 3.48 25.23
CA PRO A 73 18.99 4.70 25.99
C PRO A 73 18.19 5.78 25.26
N ALA A 74 17.53 6.68 26.01
CA ALA A 74 16.56 7.64 25.48
C ALA A 74 17.06 8.49 24.29
N ARG A 75 18.35 8.82 24.25
CA ARG A 75 18.96 9.58 23.15
C ARG A 75 19.01 8.77 21.84
N VAL A 76 19.42 7.50 21.92
CA VAL A 76 19.52 6.61 20.76
C VAL A 76 18.13 6.30 20.21
N ARG A 77 17.14 6.15 21.10
CA ARG A 77 15.74 5.93 20.74
C ARG A 77 15.17 7.01 19.84
N ASN A 78 15.44 8.29 20.18
CA ASN A 78 14.94 9.41 19.39
C ASN A 78 15.61 9.47 18.01
N TYR A 79 16.92 9.27 17.93
CA TYR A 79 17.64 9.22 16.66
C TYR A 79 17.13 8.10 15.73
N LEU A 80 16.94 6.90 16.26
CA LEU A 80 16.40 5.76 15.51
C LEU A 80 14.97 6.05 15.01
N GLY A 81 14.14 6.74 15.85
CA GLY A 81 12.79 7.13 15.46
C GLY A 81 12.75 8.07 14.25
N VAL A 82 13.55 9.14 14.32
CA VAL A 82 13.65 10.12 13.23
C VAL A 82 14.25 9.48 11.98
N LEU A 83 15.31 8.69 12.13
CA LEU A 83 15.96 7.99 11.01
C LEU A 83 14.98 7.05 10.30
N GLY A 84 14.17 6.30 11.04
CA GLY A 84 13.14 5.44 10.46
C GLY A 84 12.08 6.22 9.68
N LEU A 85 11.63 7.37 10.20
CA LEU A 85 10.66 8.23 9.50
C LEU A 85 11.27 8.83 8.21
N VAL A 86 12.51 9.29 8.26
CA VAL A 86 13.20 9.85 7.09
C VAL A 86 13.41 8.78 6.03
N LEU A 87 13.86 7.59 6.43
CA LEU A 87 14.07 6.47 5.50
C LEU A 87 12.75 6.05 4.84
N SER A 88 11.69 5.94 5.64
CA SER A 88 10.35 5.61 5.12
C SER A 88 9.86 6.68 4.13
N LEU A 89 10.07 7.96 4.45
CA LEU A 89 9.70 9.05 3.56
C LEU A 89 10.47 8.96 2.23
N ALA A 90 11.78 8.71 2.28
CA ALA A 90 12.61 8.55 1.09
C ALA A 90 12.11 7.40 0.20
N VAL A 91 11.81 6.24 0.78
CA VAL A 91 11.28 5.08 0.05
C VAL A 91 9.96 5.43 -0.65
N PHE A 92 9.01 6.07 0.04
CA PHE A 92 7.72 6.40 -0.58
C PHE A 92 7.82 7.52 -1.63
N ILE A 93 8.74 8.47 -1.50
CA ILE A 93 9.02 9.46 -2.55
C ILE A 93 9.56 8.76 -3.80
N VAL A 94 10.52 7.84 -3.65
CA VAL A 94 11.05 7.06 -4.77
C VAL A 94 9.97 6.20 -5.42
N LEU A 95 9.10 5.56 -4.64
CA LEU A 95 7.97 4.79 -5.16
C LEU A 95 7.01 5.66 -5.98
N ILE A 96 6.64 6.84 -5.50
CA ILE A 96 5.77 7.78 -6.23
C ILE A 96 6.45 8.21 -7.54
N TYR A 97 7.74 8.53 -7.49
CA TYR A 97 8.50 8.93 -8.68
C TYR A 97 8.53 7.81 -9.73
N LEU A 98 8.90 6.60 -9.34
CA LEU A 98 8.94 5.44 -10.25
C LEU A 98 7.54 5.09 -10.80
N SER A 99 6.51 5.11 -9.96
CA SER A 99 5.14 4.86 -10.41
C SER A 99 4.66 5.92 -11.39
N SER A 100 5.05 7.19 -11.20
CA SER A 100 4.72 8.27 -12.13
C SER A 100 5.37 8.08 -13.50
N ILE A 101 6.63 7.62 -13.53
CA ILE A 101 7.31 7.28 -14.78
C ILE A 101 6.61 6.10 -15.48
N LEU A 102 6.22 5.07 -14.72
CA LEU A 102 5.49 3.94 -15.28
C LEU A 102 4.15 4.37 -15.89
N ILE A 103 3.38 5.22 -15.19
CA ILE A 103 2.13 5.77 -15.71
C ILE A 103 2.37 6.53 -17.02
N TYR A 104 3.39 7.39 -17.04
CA TYR A 104 3.73 8.16 -18.25
C TYR A 104 4.10 7.24 -19.42
N ASN A 105 4.94 6.23 -19.19
CA ASN A 105 5.36 5.29 -20.22
C ASN A 105 4.19 4.44 -20.73
N GLU A 106 3.30 3.99 -19.84
CA GLU A 106 2.13 3.21 -20.23
C GLU A 106 1.13 4.03 -21.08
N VAL A 107 0.89 5.28 -20.73
CA VAL A 107 -0.03 6.13 -21.47
C VAL A 107 0.53 6.56 -22.82
N THR A 108 1.84 6.83 -22.90
CA THR A 108 2.46 7.39 -24.11
C THR A 108 3.08 6.35 -25.04
N LEU A 109 3.77 5.35 -24.48
CA LEU A 109 4.62 4.43 -25.24
C LEU A 109 4.00 3.04 -25.39
N TYR A 110 3.69 2.41 -24.27
CA TYR A 110 3.35 0.99 -24.28
C TYR A 110 1.87 0.71 -24.58
N ARG A 111 0.96 1.51 -23.99
CA ARG A 111 -0.49 1.34 -24.10
C ARG A 111 -0.92 -0.11 -23.87
N THR A 112 -0.23 -0.79 -22.92
CA THR A 112 -0.54 -2.18 -22.65
C THR A 112 -1.85 -2.31 -21.89
N SER A 113 -2.65 -3.29 -22.27
CA SER A 113 -3.81 -3.73 -21.52
C SER A 113 -3.49 -5.02 -20.76
N SER A 114 -4.20 -5.24 -19.67
CA SER A 114 -4.20 -6.49 -18.94
C SER A 114 -4.58 -7.65 -19.85
N MET A 115 -3.87 -8.77 -19.75
CA MET A 115 -4.16 -9.97 -20.56
C MET A 115 -5.51 -10.62 -20.22
N ALA A 116 -6.03 -10.37 -19.01
CA ALA A 116 -7.21 -11.05 -18.51
C ALA A 116 -8.48 -10.18 -18.56
N LEU A 117 -8.35 -8.85 -18.39
CA LEU A 117 -9.48 -7.91 -18.28
C LEU A 117 -9.52 -6.84 -19.39
N ASP A 118 -8.51 -6.78 -20.25
CA ASP A 118 -8.32 -5.68 -21.23
C ASP A 118 -8.34 -4.27 -20.62
N ILE A 119 -8.13 -4.16 -19.30
CA ILE A 119 -8.04 -2.89 -18.61
C ILE A 119 -6.64 -2.29 -18.83
N PRO A 120 -6.54 -0.99 -19.13
CA PRO A 120 -5.24 -0.35 -19.28
C PRO A 120 -4.42 -0.43 -18.00
N MET A 121 -3.16 -0.90 -18.09
CA MET A 121 -2.28 -1.14 -16.93
C MET A 121 -2.02 0.12 -16.11
N TRP A 122 -2.08 1.33 -16.69
CA TRP A 122 -1.85 2.57 -15.98
C TRP A 122 -2.83 2.79 -14.81
N ILE A 123 -4.04 2.21 -14.84
CA ILE A 123 -5.05 2.32 -13.77
C ILE A 123 -4.52 1.72 -12.47
N TYR A 124 -3.84 0.57 -12.55
CA TYR A 124 -3.25 -0.09 -11.39
C TYR A 124 -2.12 0.74 -10.76
N TYR A 125 -1.28 1.37 -11.60
CA TYR A 125 -0.21 2.25 -11.12
C TYR A 125 -0.75 3.54 -10.49
N VAL A 126 -1.83 4.11 -11.00
CA VAL A 126 -2.51 5.26 -10.39
C VAL A 126 -3.02 4.90 -8.99
N GLY A 127 -3.66 3.74 -8.82
CA GLY A 127 -4.10 3.28 -7.50
C GLY A 127 -2.96 3.19 -6.50
N MET A 128 -1.83 2.60 -6.90
CA MET A 128 -0.63 2.51 -6.07
C MET A 128 -0.06 3.89 -5.71
N THR A 129 -0.01 4.82 -6.67
CA THR A 129 0.48 6.18 -6.45
C THR A 129 -0.40 6.93 -5.44
N LEU A 130 -1.73 6.84 -5.57
CA LEU A 130 -2.68 7.46 -4.64
C LEU A 130 -2.52 6.91 -3.21
N CYS A 131 -2.42 5.59 -3.05
CA CYS A 131 -2.17 4.98 -1.75
C CYS A 131 -0.83 5.44 -1.15
N SER A 132 0.22 5.54 -1.96
CA SER A 132 1.54 6.02 -1.53
C SER A 132 1.52 7.48 -1.09
N LEU A 133 0.74 8.34 -1.75
CA LEU A 133 0.54 9.73 -1.32
C LEU A 133 -0.11 9.81 0.07
N VAL A 134 -1.08 8.95 0.36
CA VAL A 134 -1.69 8.87 1.69
C VAL A 134 -0.64 8.53 2.75
N VAL A 135 0.28 7.58 2.46
CA VAL A 135 1.38 7.23 3.38
C VAL A 135 2.28 8.42 3.63
N VAL A 136 2.71 9.14 2.60
CA VAL A 136 3.56 10.33 2.74
C VAL A 136 2.91 11.38 3.63
N VAL A 137 1.62 11.66 3.43
CA VAL A 137 0.86 12.58 4.29
C VAL A 137 0.86 12.11 5.76
N ARG A 138 0.72 10.81 6.00
CA ARG A 138 0.75 10.24 7.36
C ARG A 138 2.13 10.33 7.99
N ILE A 139 3.19 10.09 7.25
CA ILE A 139 4.57 10.26 7.73
C ILE A 139 4.81 11.72 8.13
N LEU A 140 4.41 12.68 7.30
CA LEU A 140 4.55 14.11 7.60
C LEU A 140 3.75 14.53 8.85
N GLN A 141 2.54 13.99 9.02
CA GLN A 141 1.75 14.21 10.24
C GLN A 141 2.41 13.61 11.48
N SER A 142 3.04 12.45 11.34
CA SER A 142 3.81 11.81 12.42
C SER A 142 5.04 12.64 12.80
N LEU A 143 5.78 13.17 11.83
CA LEU A 143 6.92 14.06 12.07
C LEU A 143 6.53 15.32 12.85
N ARG A 144 5.41 15.96 12.52
CA ARG A 144 4.91 17.14 13.24
C ARG A 144 4.58 16.84 14.71
N ARG A 145 4.11 15.65 15.01
CA ARG A 145 3.80 15.23 16.39
C ARG A 145 5.04 14.96 17.24
N TRP A 146 6.18 14.69 16.61
CA TRP A 146 7.45 14.46 17.30
C TRP A 146 8.16 15.76 17.69
N GLN A 147 7.77 16.91 17.10
CA GLN A 147 8.36 18.22 17.38
C GLN A 147 7.64 18.99 18.48
N VAL A 148 6.49 18.51 18.96
CA VAL A 148 5.69 19.07 20.06
C VAL A 148 5.78 18.16 21.29
#